data_f2c2852823d14ef0f1b5a7f87d25ea6a
#
_entry.id   f2c2852823d14ef0f1b5a7f87d25ea6a
#
_cell.length_a   1.000
_cell.length_b   1.000
_cell.length_c   1.000
_cell.angle_alpha   90.00
_cell.angle_beta   90.00
_cell.angle_gamma   90.00
#
_symmetry.space_group_name_H-M   'P 1'
#
loop_
_entity.id
_entity.type
_entity.pdbx_description
1 polymer ?
#
loop_
_entity_poly.entity_id
_entity_poly.type
_entity_poly.pdbx_seq_one_letter_code
_entity_poly.pdbx_strand_id
1 'polypeptide(L)'
;LGDVYKRQRLYSYPVPEDYKSLWNVSNLMLQKTPAPNFTATTKLTFKPTEKYKGERTGLVVMGMDYAGLVVENTDNGLVLSQVECLKADRGGTEKVNASVPLKDGTIYLRAKFSAKGDKIKASEGGHDLLVKCNLSYSTDGKKFQPLGETFQVKEGKWIGAKVGIFCTRPAIVTNDGGWTDADWFRIEK
;
A
#
# COMPACT_ATOMS: atom_id res chain seq x y z
N LEU A 1 19.60 -26.98 -1.37
CA LEU A 1 18.16 -26.69 -1.30
C LEU A 1 17.95 -25.28 -1.82
N GLY A 2 17.74 -25.25 -3.13
CA GLY A 2 17.64 -23.99 -3.85
C GLY A 2 16.38 -23.21 -3.48
N ASP A 3 16.49 -21.94 -3.62
CA ASP A 3 15.61 -20.79 -3.55
C ASP A 3 14.18 -20.92 -4.17
N VAL A 4 13.50 -22.02 -3.98
CA VAL A 4 12.18 -22.26 -4.59
C VAL A 4 11.07 -21.37 -3.99
N TYR A 5 11.31 -20.71 -2.85
CA TYR A 5 10.28 -19.97 -2.13
C TYR A 5 10.60 -18.47 -1.91
N LYS A 6 11.33 -17.85 -2.82
CA LYS A 6 11.66 -16.41 -2.69
C LYS A 6 10.55 -15.45 -3.13
N ARG A 7 9.45 -15.95 -3.69
CA ARG A 7 8.34 -15.11 -4.17
C ARG A 7 7.05 -15.49 -3.48
N GLN A 8 6.34 -14.49 -3.01
CA GLN A 8 4.98 -14.66 -2.47
C GLN A 8 3.98 -14.26 -3.56
N ARG A 9 3.06 -15.15 -3.91
CA ARG A 9 1.96 -14.85 -4.83
C ARG A 9 0.71 -14.49 -4.05
N LEU A 10 0.19 -13.30 -4.30
CA LEU A 10 -1.09 -12.82 -3.80
C LEU A 10 -2.08 -12.85 -4.96
N TYR A 11 -3.03 -13.75 -4.92
CA TYR A 11 -4.16 -13.73 -5.85
C TYR A 11 -5.07 -12.56 -5.54
N SER A 12 -5.62 -11.93 -6.58
CA SER A 12 -6.58 -10.84 -6.39
C SER A 12 -7.82 -11.37 -5.69
N TYR A 13 -8.15 -10.77 -4.55
CA TYR A 13 -9.30 -11.14 -3.72
C TYR A 13 -10.45 -10.17 -3.97
N PRO A 14 -11.71 -10.65 -4.11
CA PRO A 14 -12.83 -9.75 -4.32
C PRO A 14 -13.01 -8.83 -3.11
N VAL A 15 -13.16 -7.54 -3.37
CA VAL A 15 -13.58 -6.60 -2.31
C VAL A 15 -15.02 -6.88 -1.92
N PRO A 16 -15.46 -6.51 -0.70
CA PRO A 16 -16.88 -6.60 -0.30
C PRO A 16 -17.78 -5.82 -1.26
N GLU A 17 -19.06 -6.21 -1.35
CA GLU A 17 -20.05 -5.50 -2.19
C GLU A 17 -20.24 -4.04 -1.75
N ASP A 18 -20.14 -3.78 -0.44
CA ASP A 18 -20.21 -2.45 0.16
C ASP A 18 -18.86 -1.74 0.28
N TYR A 19 -17.90 -2.14 -0.57
CA TYR A 19 -16.54 -1.60 -0.55
C TYR A 19 -16.52 -0.07 -0.65
N LYS A 20 -15.84 0.55 0.29
CA LYS A 20 -15.59 2.01 0.32
C LYS A 20 -14.12 2.35 0.27
N SER A 21 -13.30 1.51 0.92
CA SER A 21 -11.86 1.73 1.02
C SER A 21 -11.13 0.44 1.44
N LEU A 22 -9.82 0.43 1.37
CA LEU A 22 -9.01 -0.71 1.81
C LEU A 22 -9.20 -1.08 3.29
N TRP A 23 -9.80 -0.21 4.10
CA TRP A 23 -10.15 -0.51 5.49
C TRP A 23 -11.11 -1.70 5.62
N ASN A 24 -11.99 -1.88 4.65
CA ASN A 24 -12.98 -2.96 4.62
C ASN A 24 -12.46 -4.27 4.00
N VAL A 25 -11.20 -4.30 3.55
CA VAL A 25 -10.60 -5.47 2.91
C VAL A 25 -9.89 -6.35 3.94
N SER A 26 -10.22 -7.64 3.95
CA SER A 26 -9.70 -8.59 4.95
C SER A 26 -8.35 -9.23 4.60
N ASN A 27 -7.91 -9.16 3.36
CA ASN A 27 -6.73 -9.87 2.86
C ASN A 27 -5.50 -8.98 2.65
N LEU A 28 -5.35 -7.92 3.43
CA LEU A 28 -4.13 -7.11 3.44
C LEU A 28 -3.04 -7.83 4.23
N MET A 29 -1.87 -7.98 3.64
CA MET A 29 -0.68 -8.52 4.33
C MET A 29 0.08 -7.38 5.00
N LEU A 30 -0.23 -7.12 6.25
CA LEU A 30 0.27 -5.98 7.00
C LEU A 30 1.14 -6.42 8.17
N GLN A 31 2.26 -5.70 8.40
CA GLN A 31 3.05 -5.79 9.62
C GLN A 31 3.08 -4.45 10.36
N LYS A 32 3.28 -4.48 11.67
CA LYS A 32 3.47 -3.27 12.47
C LYS A 32 4.70 -2.51 11.99
N THR A 33 4.64 -1.17 12.00
CA THR A 33 5.80 -0.33 11.79
C THR A 33 6.83 -0.57 12.91
N PRO A 34 8.09 -0.92 12.60
CA PRO A 34 9.06 -1.35 13.61
C PRO A 34 9.68 -0.18 14.37
N ALA A 35 9.61 1.02 13.82
CA ALA A 35 10.24 2.22 14.37
C ALA A 35 9.59 3.47 13.75
N PRO A 36 9.80 4.67 14.33
CA PRO A 36 9.31 5.91 13.74
C PRO A 36 10.12 6.37 12.51
N ASN A 37 11.36 5.92 12.37
CA ASN A 37 12.25 6.20 11.24
C ASN A 37 12.69 4.88 10.61
N PHE A 38 12.24 4.61 9.41
CA PHE A 38 12.62 3.44 8.61
C PHE A 38 12.13 3.58 7.17
N THR A 39 12.57 2.68 6.32
CA THR A 39 12.11 2.58 4.93
C THR A 39 11.58 1.18 4.68
N ALA A 40 10.36 1.07 4.17
CA ALA A 40 9.80 -0.16 3.64
C ALA A 40 9.86 -0.11 2.11
N THR A 41 10.42 -1.15 1.49
CA THR A 41 10.49 -1.26 0.03
C THR A 41 10.05 -2.65 -0.40
N THR A 42 9.30 -2.74 -1.49
CA THR A 42 8.89 -4.01 -2.09
C THR A 42 9.07 -3.97 -3.60
N LYS A 43 9.33 -5.13 -4.18
CA LYS A 43 9.27 -5.32 -5.63
C LYS A 43 8.06 -6.20 -5.94
N LEU A 44 7.15 -5.68 -6.74
CA LEU A 44 5.93 -6.34 -7.17
C LEU A 44 5.95 -6.59 -8.67
N THR A 45 5.38 -7.71 -9.10
CA THR A 45 5.05 -7.98 -10.50
C THR A 45 3.56 -8.29 -10.58
N PHE A 46 2.79 -7.32 -11.04
CA PHE A 46 1.35 -7.40 -11.17
C PHE A 46 0.95 -8.03 -12.49
N LYS A 47 0.09 -9.04 -12.43
CA LYS A 47 -0.48 -9.78 -13.55
C LYS A 47 -2.00 -9.78 -13.44
N PRO A 48 -2.66 -8.65 -13.77
CA PRO A 48 -4.12 -8.60 -13.76
C PRO A 48 -4.69 -9.47 -14.88
N THR A 49 -5.95 -9.85 -14.75
CA THR A 49 -6.68 -10.49 -15.84
C THR A 49 -7.04 -9.47 -16.93
N GLU A 50 -7.12 -9.92 -18.17
CA GLU A 50 -7.68 -9.12 -19.26
C GLU A 50 -9.21 -9.09 -19.26
N LYS A 51 -9.82 -10.03 -18.55
CA LYS A 51 -11.25 -10.29 -18.56
C LYS A 51 -12.08 -9.16 -17.94
N TYR A 52 -11.54 -8.47 -16.93
CA TYR A 52 -12.21 -7.33 -16.29
C TYR A 52 -11.20 -6.35 -15.71
N LYS A 53 -11.66 -5.13 -15.49
CA LYS A 53 -10.83 -4.02 -14.99
C LYS A 53 -11.07 -3.78 -13.51
N GLY A 54 -10.25 -2.92 -12.91
CA GLY A 54 -10.36 -2.56 -11.50
C GLY A 54 -9.63 -3.49 -10.54
N GLU A 55 -8.82 -4.44 -11.04
CA GLU A 55 -7.88 -5.16 -10.17
C GLU A 55 -6.79 -4.23 -9.70
N ARG A 56 -6.42 -4.34 -8.42
CA ARG A 56 -5.49 -3.43 -7.76
C ARG A 56 -4.47 -4.19 -6.91
N THR A 57 -3.24 -3.70 -6.91
CA THR A 57 -2.17 -4.16 -6.01
C THR A 57 -1.36 -2.96 -5.53
N GLY A 58 -0.61 -3.11 -4.45
CA GLY A 58 0.26 -2.01 -4.04
C GLY A 58 0.86 -2.15 -2.65
N LEU A 59 1.47 -1.04 -2.22
CA LEU A 59 2.04 -0.83 -0.90
C LEU A 59 1.17 0.17 -0.14
N VAL A 60 0.71 -0.20 1.06
CA VAL A 60 -0.17 0.63 1.88
C VAL A 60 0.41 0.85 3.27
N VAL A 61 0.25 2.07 3.78
CA VAL A 61 0.51 2.48 5.17
C VAL A 61 -0.84 2.69 5.83
N MET A 62 -1.22 1.81 6.76
CA MET A 62 -2.57 1.68 7.30
C MET A 62 -2.61 2.03 8.79
N GLY A 63 -3.42 3.01 9.12
CA GLY A 63 -3.90 3.34 10.45
C GLY A 63 -5.39 3.64 10.38
N MET A 64 -5.95 4.50 11.21
CA MET A 64 -7.32 5.01 11.07
C MET A 64 -7.49 5.86 9.82
N ASP A 65 -6.40 6.51 9.39
CA ASP A 65 -6.22 7.02 8.04
C ASP A 65 -5.22 6.11 7.33
N TYR A 66 -5.25 6.08 5.99
CA TYR A 66 -4.22 5.39 5.23
C TYR A 66 -3.80 6.15 3.97
N ALA A 67 -2.60 5.85 3.52
CA ALA A 67 -2.13 6.20 2.18
C ALA A 67 -1.39 5.04 1.55
N GLY A 68 -1.32 5.00 0.23
CA GLY A 68 -0.63 3.93 -0.47
C GLY A 68 -0.27 4.29 -1.90
N LEU A 69 0.63 3.48 -2.45
CA LEU A 69 0.91 3.42 -3.87
C LEU A 69 0.17 2.22 -4.45
N VAL A 70 -0.77 2.49 -5.32
CA VAL A 70 -1.71 1.50 -5.86
C VAL A 70 -1.54 1.41 -7.38
N VAL A 71 -1.24 0.23 -7.88
CA VAL A 71 -1.30 -0.10 -9.30
C VAL A 71 -2.68 -0.64 -9.61
N GLU A 72 -3.35 -0.05 -10.56
CA GLU A 72 -4.70 -0.46 -11.01
C GLU A 72 -4.69 -0.82 -12.48
N ASN A 73 -5.43 -1.89 -12.82
CA ASN A 73 -5.73 -2.29 -14.19
C ASN A 73 -6.94 -1.53 -14.68
N THR A 74 -6.72 -0.49 -15.47
CA THR A 74 -7.76 0.38 -16.04
C THR A 74 -8.00 0.06 -17.52
N ASP A 75 -9.05 0.64 -18.12
CA ASP A 75 -9.33 0.52 -19.56
C ASP A 75 -8.18 1.05 -20.43
N ASN A 76 -7.41 1.99 -19.90
CA ASN A 76 -6.26 2.61 -20.59
C ASN A 76 -4.90 1.97 -20.22
N GLY A 77 -4.90 0.79 -19.58
CA GLY A 77 -3.70 0.09 -19.13
C GLY A 77 -3.44 0.24 -17.65
N LEU A 78 -2.21 -0.04 -17.24
CA LEU A 78 -1.82 0.04 -15.82
C LEU A 78 -1.53 1.48 -15.42
N VAL A 79 -2.08 1.87 -14.28
CA VAL A 79 -1.87 3.19 -13.68
C VAL A 79 -1.38 3.02 -12.25
N LEU A 80 -0.30 3.69 -11.89
CA LEU A 80 0.16 3.83 -10.51
C LEU A 80 -0.37 5.13 -9.94
N SER A 81 -1.05 5.04 -8.81
CA SER A 81 -1.60 6.20 -8.11
C SER A 81 -1.13 6.26 -6.67
N GLN A 82 -0.88 7.47 -6.16
CA GLN A 82 -0.86 7.69 -4.73
C GLN A 82 -2.29 7.98 -4.28
N VAL A 83 -2.79 7.12 -3.41
CA VAL A 83 -4.12 7.26 -2.80
C VAL A 83 -4.00 7.61 -1.33
N GLU A 84 -4.99 8.33 -0.81
CA GLU A 84 -5.15 8.66 0.60
C GLU A 84 -6.61 8.47 1.01
N CYS A 85 -6.84 7.96 2.20
CA CYS A 85 -8.16 7.85 2.77
C CYS A 85 -8.15 8.33 4.22
N LEU A 86 -8.75 9.48 4.46
CA LEU A 86 -8.92 10.03 5.80
C LEU A 86 -10.17 9.43 6.45
N LYS A 87 -10.09 9.16 7.76
CA LYS A 87 -11.19 8.55 8.54
C LYS A 87 -11.69 7.23 7.92
N ALA A 88 -10.76 6.42 7.44
CA ALA A 88 -11.06 5.15 6.80
C ALA A 88 -11.85 4.21 7.73
N ASP A 89 -11.55 4.24 9.03
CA ASP A 89 -12.25 3.51 10.08
C ASP A 89 -13.72 3.96 10.30
N ARG A 90 -14.11 5.09 9.71
CA ARG A 90 -15.46 5.68 9.79
C ARG A 90 -16.14 5.81 8.43
N GLY A 91 -15.68 5.02 7.45
CA GLY A 91 -16.24 4.98 6.10
C GLY A 91 -15.79 6.12 5.19
N GLY A 92 -14.59 6.66 5.44
CA GLY A 92 -13.93 7.58 4.52
C GLY A 92 -13.72 6.95 3.14
N THR A 93 -13.65 7.78 2.11
CA THR A 93 -13.41 7.38 0.73
C THR A 93 -11.99 7.72 0.29
N GLU A 94 -11.44 6.93 -0.61
CA GLU A 94 -10.13 7.19 -1.20
C GLU A 94 -10.15 8.46 -2.07
N LYS A 95 -9.08 9.23 -1.95
CA LYS A 95 -8.73 10.35 -2.84
C LYS A 95 -7.45 9.99 -3.57
N VAL A 96 -7.42 10.21 -4.87
CA VAL A 96 -6.20 10.13 -5.68
C VAL A 96 -5.51 11.49 -5.65
N ASN A 97 -4.26 11.53 -5.18
CA ASN A 97 -3.47 12.77 -5.13
C ASN A 97 -2.57 12.94 -6.36
N ALA A 98 -2.06 11.83 -6.91
CA ALA A 98 -1.23 11.84 -8.11
C ALA A 98 -1.30 10.48 -8.82
N SER A 99 -1.09 10.47 -10.13
CA SER A 99 -1.09 9.25 -10.94
C SER A 99 -0.07 9.32 -12.06
N VAL A 100 0.47 8.17 -12.43
CA VAL A 100 1.35 8.00 -13.59
C VAL A 100 1.01 6.70 -14.32
N PRO A 101 1.05 6.67 -15.66
CA PRO A 101 0.88 5.43 -16.41
C PRO A 101 2.10 4.52 -16.23
N LEU A 102 1.87 3.22 -16.22
CA LEU A 102 2.91 2.21 -16.20
C LEU A 102 2.95 1.45 -17.53
N LYS A 103 4.16 1.14 -18.01
CA LYS A 103 4.37 0.34 -19.22
C LYS A 103 4.11 -1.15 -19.01
N ASP A 104 4.47 -1.64 -17.81
CA ASP A 104 4.28 -3.05 -17.43
C ASP A 104 4.00 -3.17 -15.93
N GLY A 105 3.71 -4.38 -15.46
CA GLY A 105 3.32 -4.64 -14.08
C GLY A 105 4.47 -4.77 -13.09
N THR A 106 5.74 -4.67 -13.52
CA THR A 106 6.88 -4.77 -12.59
C THR A 106 7.24 -3.40 -12.03
N ILE A 107 7.19 -3.27 -10.72
CA ILE A 107 7.36 -1.98 -10.03
C ILE A 107 8.02 -2.16 -8.67
N TYR A 108 8.82 -1.18 -8.28
CA TYR A 108 9.38 -1.05 -6.93
C TYR A 108 8.65 0.07 -6.21
N LEU A 109 8.04 -0.25 -5.07
CA LEU A 109 7.29 0.70 -4.24
C LEU A 109 8.00 0.91 -2.92
N ARG A 110 8.06 2.16 -2.47
CA ARG A 110 8.78 2.55 -1.26
C ARG A 110 7.96 3.50 -0.41
N ALA A 111 7.94 3.21 0.89
CA ALA A 111 7.40 4.07 1.94
C ALA A 111 8.54 4.44 2.91
N LYS A 112 8.92 5.72 2.94
CA LYS A 112 9.94 6.24 3.86
C LYS A 112 9.27 6.96 5.01
N PHE A 113 9.45 6.43 6.22
CA PHE A 113 8.92 6.99 7.45
C PHE A 113 9.96 7.88 8.12
N SER A 114 9.52 9.02 8.62
CA SER A 114 10.35 9.95 9.38
C SER A 114 9.56 10.58 10.49
N ALA A 115 10.10 10.55 11.71
CA ALA A 115 9.56 11.28 12.84
C ALA A 115 10.23 12.65 12.95
N LYS A 116 9.44 13.67 13.25
CA LYS A 116 9.95 14.98 13.55
C LYS A 116 9.97 15.18 15.07
N GLY A 117 11.19 15.36 15.63
CA GLY A 117 11.42 15.70 17.04
C GLY A 117 11.82 14.50 17.92
N ASP A 118 12.70 14.77 18.90
CA ASP A 118 13.25 13.78 19.82
C ASP A 118 12.43 13.58 21.11
N LYS A 119 11.25 14.18 21.21
CA LYS A 119 10.46 14.13 22.43
C LYS A 119 9.05 13.61 22.16
N ILE A 120 8.81 12.40 22.64
CA ILE A 120 7.46 11.89 22.91
C ILE A 120 6.95 12.71 24.10
N LYS A 121 6.15 13.74 23.87
CA LYS A 121 5.33 14.33 24.92
C LYS A 121 4.12 13.43 25.07
N ALA A 122 4.16 12.58 26.09
CA ALA A 122 2.94 11.93 26.57
C ALA A 122 2.09 13.01 27.23
N SER A 123 1.21 13.64 26.48
CA SER A 123 0.07 14.35 27.03
C SER A 123 -1.01 13.31 27.34
N GLU A 124 -1.86 13.57 28.32
CA GLU A 124 -2.86 12.65 28.84
C GLU A 124 -3.61 11.88 27.74
N GLY A 125 -3.18 10.63 27.51
CA GLY A 125 -3.86 9.66 26.64
C GLY A 125 -3.47 9.66 25.15
N GLY A 126 -2.47 10.41 24.68
CA GLY A 126 -2.04 10.43 23.28
C GLY A 126 -0.52 10.40 23.11
N HIS A 127 -0.06 9.65 22.14
CA HIS A 127 1.34 9.66 21.71
C HIS A 127 1.52 10.71 20.62
N ASP A 128 2.11 11.87 20.95
CA ASP A 128 2.33 12.99 20.04
C ASP A 128 3.54 12.81 19.09
N LEU A 129 3.87 11.59 18.71
CA LEU A 129 4.89 11.36 17.72
C LEU A 129 4.34 11.61 16.32
N LEU A 130 4.66 12.77 15.74
CA LEU A 130 4.29 13.08 14.36
C LEU A 130 5.20 12.31 13.40
N VAL A 131 4.72 11.18 12.91
CA VAL A 131 5.39 10.39 11.89
C VAL A 131 4.83 10.75 10.51
N LYS A 132 5.72 11.12 9.60
CA LYS A 132 5.41 11.38 8.20
C LYS A 132 5.87 10.22 7.33
N CYS A 133 5.14 9.93 6.29
CA CYS A 133 5.51 8.96 5.26
C CYS A 133 5.55 9.62 3.89
N ASN A 134 6.68 9.49 3.20
CA ASN A 134 6.84 9.87 1.81
C ASN A 134 6.84 8.60 0.95
N LEU A 135 6.00 8.60 -0.07
CA LEU A 135 5.84 7.50 -0.99
C LEU A 135 6.61 7.77 -2.28
N SER A 136 7.29 6.75 -2.78
CA SER A 136 8.05 6.83 -4.02
C SER A 136 8.05 5.49 -4.75
N TYR A 137 8.28 5.53 -6.05
CA TYR A 137 8.33 4.35 -6.90
C TYR A 137 9.54 4.35 -7.81
N SER A 138 9.88 3.18 -8.33
CA SER A 138 10.92 3.02 -9.32
C SER A 138 10.55 1.89 -10.29
N THR A 139 10.88 2.06 -11.56
CA THR A 139 10.73 1.03 -12.60
C THR A 139 12.00 0.19 -12.78
N ASP A 140 13.16 0.68 -12.33
CA ASP A 140 14.45 0.03 -12.47
C ASP A 140 15.05 -0.46 -11.12
N GLY A 141 14.40 -0.14 -10.01
CA GLY A 141 14.85 -0.44 -8.65
C GLY A 141 16.04 0.39 -8.17
N LYS A 142 16.52 1.36 -8.95
CA LYS A 142 17.68 2.20 -8.65
C LYS A 142 17.26 3.64 -8.35
N LYS A 143 16.53 4.26 -9.27
CA LYS A 143 16.08 5.65 -9.15
C LYS A 143 14.64 5.68 -8.68
N PHE A 144 14.41 6.14 -7.44
CA PHE A 144 13.07 6.32 -6.88
C PHE A 144 12.60 7.76 -7.10
N GLN A 145 11.40 7.87 -7.65
CA GLN A 145 10.70 9.14 -7.88
C GLN A 145 9.58 9.29 -6.87
N PRO A 146 9.44 10.42 -6.18
CA PRO A 146 8.31 10.67 -5.31
C PRO A 146 7.01 10.70 -6.13
N LEU A 147 5.92 10.22 -5.53
CA LEU A 147 4.58 10.32 -6.11
C LEU A 147 3.60 10.78 -5.06
N GLY A 148 2.91 11.87 -5.36
CA GLY A 148 1.90 12.47 -4.50
C GLY A 148 2.47 13.25 -3.31
N GLU A 149 1.68 13.36 -2.27
CA GLU A 149 1.93 14.21 -1.11
C GLU A 149 2.49 13.41 0.07
N THR A 150 3.11 14.15 1.02
CA THR A 150 3.55 13.57 2.29
C THR A 150 2.34 13.20 3.14
N PHE A 151 2.25 11.94 3.54
CA PHE A 151 1.18 11.42 4.38
C PHE A 151 1.53 11.56 5.87
N GLN A 152 0.59 12.08 6.67
CA GLN A 152 0.67 12.07 8.12
C GLN A 152 0.21 10.71 8.63
N VAL A 153 1.14 9.89 9.11
CA VAL A 153 0.83 8.55 9.62
C VAL A 153 0.03 8.64 10.91
N LYS A 154 -1.09 7.92 10.96
CA LYS A 154 -1.89 7.74 12.17
C LYS A 154 -1.86 6.30 12.63
N GLU A 155 -2.10 6.12 13.91
CA GLU A 155 -2.27 4.81 14.53
C GLU A 155 -3.56 4.12 14.09
N GLY A 156 -3.64 2.80 14.26
CA GLY A 156 -4.88 2.04 14.25
C GLY A 156 -5.61 2.13 15.58
N LYS A 157 -6.85 1.64 15.66
CA LYS A 157 -7.70 1.76 16.87
C LYS A 157 -7.08 1.22 18.17
N TRP A 158 -6.29 0.15 18.09
CA TRP A 158 -5.75 -0.55 19.26
C TRP A 158 -4.26 -0.86 19.11
N ILE A 159 -3.70 -0.56 17.97
CA ILE A 159 -2.32 -0.89 17.61
C ILE A 159 -1.77 0.26 16.77
N GLY A 160 -0.46 0.42 16.77
CA GLY A 160 0.21 1.41 15.93
C GLY A 160 -0.07 1.22 14.43
N ALA A 161 0.45 2.11 13.62
CA ALA A 161 0.37 1.99 12.17
C ALA A 161 1.00 0.69 11.67
N LYS A 162 0.55 0.26 10.50
CA LYS A 162 1.03 -0.92 9.80
C LYS A 162 1.48 -0.54 8.39
N VAL A 163 2.33 -1.34 7.81
CA VAL A 163 2.75 -1.23 6.41
C VAL A 163 2.72 -2.60 5.75
N GLY A 164 2.32 -2.67 4.50
CA GLY A 164 2.28 -3.95 3.81
C GLY A 164 1.72 -3.85 2.40
N ILE A 165 1.39 -5.01 1.84
CA ILE A 165 0.99 -5.19 0.46
C ILE A 165 -0.37 -5.86 0.35
N PHE A 166 -1.01 -5.73 -0.81
CA PHE A 166 -2.31 -6.31 -1.08
C PHE A 166 -2.48 -6.62 -2.57
N CYS A 167 -3.47 -7.45 -2.88
CA CYS A 167 -3.96 -7.66 -4.24
C CYS A 167 -5.47 -7.89 -4.18
N THR A 168 -6.24 -7.03 -4.85
CA THR A 168 -7.70 -7.03 -4.80
C THR A 168 -8.31 -6.95 -6.20
N ARG A 169 -9.58 -7.32 -6.32
CA ARG A 169 -10.39 -7.14 -7.51
C ARG A 169 -11.77 -6.61 -7.14
N PRO A 170 -12.53 -6.06 -8.09
CA PRO A 170 -13.93 -5.72 -7.86
C PRO A 170 -14.74 -6.89 -7.28
N ALA A 171 -15.88 -6.61 -6.66
CA ALA A 171 -16.78 -7.58 -6.03
C ALA A 171 -17.43 -8.56 -7.02
N ILE A 172 -16.66 -9.06 -7.98
CA ILE A 172 -17.08 -10.06 -8.96
C ILE A 172 -16.68 -11.43 -8.44
N VAL A 173 -17.66 -12.30 -8.24
CA VAL A 173 -17.41 -13.68 -7.82
C VAL A 173 -16.93 -14.48 -9.03
N THR A 174 -15.61 -14.66 -9.13
CA THR A 174 -14.96 -15.48 -10.15
C THR A 174 -13.61 -15.98 -9.63
N ASN A 175 -13.18 -17.13 -10.10
CA ASN A 175 -11.86 -17.69 -9.78
C ASN A 175 -10.78 -17.27 -10.78
N ASP A 176 -11.13 -16.48 -11.78
CA ASP A 176 -10.26 -16.10 -12.91
C ASP A 176 -9.53 -14.75 -12.65
N GLY A 177 -9.39 -14.34 -11.40
CA GLY A 177 -8.68 -13.13 -11.04
C GLY A 177 -7.18 -13.22 -11.32
N GLY A 178 -6.57 -12.06 -11.54
CA GLY A 178 -5.12 -11.91 -11.65
C GLY A 178 -4.41 -12.10 -10.30
N TRP A 179 -3.14 -11.77 -10.27
CA TRP A 179 -2.31 -11.87 -9.07
C TRP A 179 -1.18 -10.84 -9.07
N THR A 180 -0.55 -10.69 -7.94
CA THR A 180 0.74 -10.02 -7.85
C THR A 180 1.77 -10.96 -7.23
N ASP A 181 2.95 -11.01 -7.80
CA ASP A 181 4.11 -11.68 -7.22
C ASP A 181 4.94 -10.64 -6.48
N ALA A 182 5.10 -10.81 -5.16
CA ALA A 182 6.03 -10.04 -4.35
C ALA A 182 7.37 -10.78 -4.33
N ASP A 183 8.37 -10.24 -5.03
CA ASP A 183 9.71 -10.84 -5.06
C ASP A 183 10.35 -10.75 -3.67
N TRP A 184 10.12 -9.64 -2.98
CA TRP A 184 10.59 -9.38 -1.62
C TRP A 184 9.89 -8.16 -1.02
N PHE A 185 9.90 -8.12 0.32
CA PHE A 185 9.52 -6.97 1.12
C PHE A 185 10.65 -6.73 2.15
N ARG A 186 11.21 -5.54 2.18
CA ARG A 186 12.37 -5.18 3.01
C ARG A 186 12.07 -4.00 3.89
N ILE A 187 12.57 -4.08 5.12
CA ILE A 187 12.59 -2.98 6.10
C ILE A 187 14.04 -2.62 6.37
N GLU A 188 14.35 -1.35 6.20
CA GLU A 188 15.69 -0.78 6.43
C GLU A 188 15.58 0.36 7.43
N LYS A 189 16.45 0.37 8.44
CA LYS A 189 16.53 1.41 9.50
C LYS A 189 17.53 2.47 9.13
#